data_104b2caa92ef26fdfdcf536ddaef6699
#
_entry.id   104b2caa92ef26fdfdcf536ddaef6699
#
_cell.length_a   1.000
_cell.length_b   1.000
_cell.length_c   1.000
_cell.angle_alpha   90.00
_cell.angle_beta   90.00
_cell.angle_gamma   90.00
#
_symmetry.space_group_name_H-M   'P 1'
#
loop_
_entity.id
_entity.type
_entity.pdbx_description
1 polymer ?
#
loop_
_entity_poly.entity_id
_entity_poly.type
_entity_poly.pdbx_seq_one_letter_code
_entity_poly.pdbx_strand_id
1 'polypeptide(L)'
;MKQILIVEDDSFLNKMLAYNLTADGYNVTSALNARTATEVLTTKDFDLVLLDINLPDGNGYDLCKLIKPEQPDTIVIFLTANDQESDQIRGYEVGAVDYITKPFVIGALQRKIKAMFSMLEQLKHHKPTKDVYDDGRLFLDFSEQSAALNGKSINLSSMEYKMLNLFRKNPRQVLTRGQLLEKLWDADEKFVDEHTLTTSISRIRSKIESDGGTPYIKTVYGMGYQWTGGEAK
;
A
#
# COMPACT_ATOMS: atom_id res chain seq x y z
N MET A 1 -1.25 -18.91 -11.02
CA MET A 1 -0.63 -18.46 -12.28
C MET A 1 -1.28 -17.13 -12.64
N LYS A 2 -0.52 -16.09 -12.92
CA LYS A 2 -1.06 -14.75 -13.19
C LYS A 2 -1.76 -14.71 -14.54
N GLN A 3 -2.92 -14.07 -14.59
CA GLN A 3 -3.77 -13.94 -15.79
C GLN A 3 -3.46 -12.60 -16.48
N ILE A 4 -3.08 -12.64 -17.75
CA ILE A 4 -2.79 -11.44 -18.53
C ILE A 4 -3.72 -11.40 -19.75
N LEU A 5 -4.38 -10.25 -19.95
CA LEU A 5 -5.11 -9.95 -21.17
C LEU A 5 -4.25 -9.03 -22.05
N ILE A 6 -4.13 -9.34 -23.33
CA ILE A 6 -3.53 -8.49 -24.34
C ILE A 6 -4.63 -8.02 -25.29
N VAL A 7 -4.81 -6.70 -25.38
CA VAL A 7 -5.74 -6.07 -26.32
C VAL A 7 -4.94 -5.21 -27.28
N GLU A 8 -4.68 -5.74 -28.46
CA GLU A 8 -3.80 -5.16 -29.48
C GLU A 8 -4.28 -5.62 -30.85
N ASP A 9 -4.56 -4.69 -31.76
CA ASP A 9 -5.12 -4.99 -33.07
C ASP A 9 -4.06 -5.49 -34.09
N ASP A 10 -2.80 -5.08 -33.93
CA ASP A 10 -1.71 -5.69 -34.69
C ASP A 10 -1.53 -7.16 -34.28
N SER A 11 -2.03 -8.04 -35.16
CA SER A 11 -2.04 -9.48 -34.89
C SER A 11 -0.62 -10.09 -34.74
N PHE A 12 0.41 -9.47 -35.34
CA PHE A 12 1.79 -9.93 -35.22
C PHE A 12 2.33 -9.52 -33.84
N LEU A 13 2.17 -8.27 -33.44
CA LEU A 13 2.59 -7.78 -32.13
C LEU A 13 1.85 -8.53 -31.02
N ASN A 14 0.53 -8.74 -31.15
CA ASN A 14 -0.29 -9.48 -30.20
C ASN A 14 0.24 -10.91 -30.00
N LYS A 15 0.48 -11.65 -31.08
CA LYS A 15 1.02 -13.02 -31.02
C LYS A 15 2.42 -13.06 -30.41
N MET A 16 3.27 -12.09 -30.75
CA MET A 16 4.63 -11.98 -30.21
C MET A 16 4.62 -11.72 -28.70
N LEU A 17 3.76 -10.83 -28.25
CA LEU A 17 3.55 -10.57 -26.81
C LEU A 17 3.03 -11.82 -26.10
N ALA A 18 2.00 -12.47 -26.66
CA ALA A 18 1.40 -13.67 -26.08
C ALA A 18 2.43 -14.80 -25.96
N TYR A 19 3.24 -15.04 -27.01
CA TYR A 19 4.29 -16.06 -26.98
C TYR A 19 5.32 -15.80 -25.87
N ASN A 20 5.84 -14.59 -25.79
CA ASN A 20 6.88 -14.25 -24.82
C ASN A 20 6.36 -14.28 -23.37
N LEU A 21 5.17 -13.75 -23.12
CA LEU A 21 4.58 -13.76 -21.77
C LEU A 21 4.14 -15.16 -21.33
N THR A 22 3.69 -16.01 -22.26
CA THR A 22 3.42 -17.42 -21.96
C THR A 22 4.70 -18.18 -21.63
N ALA A 23 5.80 -17.90 -22.33
CA ALA A 23 7.11 -18.47 -22.02
C ALA A 23 7.63 -18.05 -20.63
N ASP A 24 7.26 -16.86 -20.14
CA ASP A 24 7.54 -16.41 -18.78
C ASP A 24 6.64 -17.04 -17.71
N GLY A 25 5.72 -17.92 -18.10
CA GLY A 25 4.85 -18.67 -17.17
C GLY A 25 3.54 -17.95 -16.82
N TYR A 26 3.11 -16.97 -17.59
CA TYR A 26 1.79 -16.32 -17.44
C TYR A 26 0.71 -17.06 -18.23
N ASN A 27 -0.54 -16.97 -17.76
CA ASN A 27 -1.69 -17.41 -18.55
C ASN A 27 -2.21 -16.23 -19.37
N VAL A 28 -2.03 -16.30 -20.69
CA VAL A 28 -2.29 -15.17 -21.58
C VAL A 28 -3.56 -15.40 -22.39
N THR A 29 -4.43 -14.39 -22.41
CA THR A 29 -5.58 -14.31 -23.30
C THR A 29 -5.35 -13.13 -24.25
N SER A 30 -5.70 -13.30 -25.53
CA SER A 30 -5.53 -12.27 -26.56
C SER A 30 -6.88 -11.82 -27.10
N ALA A 31 -7.03 -10.50 -27.29
CA ALA A 31 -8.13 -9.87 -28.02
C ALA A 31 -7.54 -8.92 -29.07
N LEU A 32 -8.16 -8.85 -30.25
CA LEU A 32 -7.72 -8.00 -31.34
C LEU A 32 -8.54 -6.71 -31.50
N ASN A 33 -9.51 -6.52 -30.62
CA ASN A 33 -10.43 -5.36 -30.65
C ASN A 33 -11.14 -5.20 -29.31
N ALA A 34 -11.78 -4.05 -29.10
CA ALA A 34 -12.46 -3.72 -27.84
C ALA A 34 -13.65 -4.65 -27.55
N ARG A 35 -14.41 -5.04 -28.56
CA ARG A 35 -15.56 -5.93 -28.40
C ARG A 35 -15.15 -7.30 -27.83
N THR A 36 -14.17 -7.94 -28.46
CA THR A 36 -13.66 -9.24 -27.99
C THR A 36 -13.05 -9.12 -26.59
N ALA A 37 -12.34 -8.02 -26.30
CA ALA A 37 -11.82 -7.77 -24.95
C ALA A 37 -12.95 -7.66 -23.92
N THR A 38 -14.01 -6.92 -24.22
CA THR A 38 -15.20 -6.79 -23.35
C THR A 38 -15.85 -8.15 -23.08
N GLU A 39 -16.06 -8.98 -24.11
CA GLU A 39 -16.62 -10.32 -23.96
C GLU A 39 -15.77 -11.20 -23.04
N VAL A 40 -14.45 -11.10 -23.13
CA VAL A 40 -13.54 -11.86 -22.27
C VAL A 40 -13.54 -11.35 -20.82
N LEU A 41 -13.58 -10.02 -20.64
CA LEU A 41 -13.60 -9.37 -19.32
C LEU A 41 -14.88 -9.68 -18.51
N THR A 42 -16.01 -9.99 -19.20
CA THR A 42 -17.24 -10.42 -18.50
C THR A 42 -17.17 -11.85 -17.97
N THR A 43 -16.23 -12.66 -18.43
CA THR A 43 -16.13 -14.09 -18.09
C THR A 43 -14.92 -14.44 -17.24
N LYS A 44 -13.94 -13.56 -17.15
CA LYS A 44 -12.65 -13.80 -16.46
C LYS A 44 -12.10 -12.54 -15.82
N ASP A 45 -11.48 -12.74 -14.67
CA ASP A 45 -10.66 -11.71 -14.02
C ASP A 45 -9.21 -11.79 -14.51
N PHE A 46 -8.56 -10.62 -14.59
CA PHE A 46 -7.17 -10.51 -15.01
C PHE A 46 -6.34 -9.79 -13.96
N ASP A 47 -5.11 -10.27 -13.76
CA ASP A 47 -4.12 -9.58 -12.91
C ASP A 47 -3.52 -8.36 -13.64
N LEU A 48 -3.42 -8.44 -14.98
CA LEU A 48 -2.86 -7.37 -15.81
C LEU A 48 -3.52 -7.35 -17.20
N VAL A 49 -3.72 -6.14 -17.72
CA VAL A 49 -4.18 -5.89 -19.09
C VAL A 49 -3.15 -5.02 -19.80
N LEU A 50 -2.59 -5.51 -20.89
CA LEU A 50 -1.86 -4.71 -21.90
C LEU A 50 -2.89 -4.21 -22.90
N LEU A 51 -3.05 -2.91 -23.03
CA LEU A 51 -4.16 -2.32 -23.75
C LEU A 51 -3.69 -1.26 -24.74
N ASP A 52 -3.89 -1.52 -26.03
CA ASP A 52 -3.71 -0.46 -27.03
C ASP A 52 -4.80 0.62 -26.86
N ILE A 53 -4.38 1.87 -27.00
CA ILE A 53 -5.29 3.00 -26.98
C ILE A 53 -6.14 3.04 -28.25
N ASN A 54 -5.54 2.76 -29.40
CA ASN A 54 -6.17 2.86 -30.70
C ASN A 54 -6.64 1.48 -31.19
N LEU A 55 -7.88 1.15 -30.89
CA LEU A 55 -8.50 -0.10 -31.32
C LEU A 55 -9.42 0.16 -32.55
N PRO A 56 -9.58 -0.82 -33.44
CA PRO A 56 -10.34 -0.64 -34.68
C PRO A 56 -11.85 -0.36 -34.47
N ASP A 57 -12.37 -0.76 -33.32
CA ASP A 57 -13.78 -0.68 -32.95
C ASP A 57 -14.06 0.14 -31.67
N GLY A 58 -13.03 0.84 -31.14
CA GLY A 58 -13.18 1.62 -29.91
C GLY A 58 -11.89 2.27 -29.45
N ASN A 59 -11.94 2.80 -28.24
CA ASN A 59 -10.81 3.47 -27.61
C ASN A 59 -10.41 2.75 -26.31
N GLY A 60 -9.12 2.47 -26.13
CA GLY A 60 -8.60 1.79 -24.95
C GLY A 60 -8.90 2.51 -23.63
N TYR A 61 -9.01 3.83 -23.63
CA TYR A 61 -9.39 4.58 -22.42
C TYR A 61 -10.80 4.22 -21.95
N ASP A 62 -11.75 4.03 -22.88
CA ASP A 62 -13.12 3.67 -22.53
C ASP A 62 -13.17 2.22 -22.00
N LEU A 63 -12.37 1.33 -22.57
CA LEU A 63 -12.25 -0.03 -22.05
C LEU A 63 -11.61 -0.05 -20.65
N CYS A 64 -10.61 0.79 -20.38
CA CYS A 64 -10.01 0.94 -19.04
C CYS A 64 -11.05 1.40 -18.01
N LYS A 65 -11.93 2.35 -18.37
CA LYS A 65 -13.05 2.79 -17.51
C LYS A 65 -14.07 1.71 -17.21
N LEU A 66 -14.22 0.71 -18.09
CA LEU A 66 -15.07 -0.46 -17.84
C LEU A 66 -14.36 -1.47 -16.91
N ILE A 67 -13.05 -1.64 -17.05
CA ILE A 67 -12.28 -2.60 -16.25
C ILE A 67 -12.22 -2.17 -14.77
N LYS A 68 -11.86 -0.91 -14.51
CA LYS A 68 -11.50 -0.46 -13.17
C LYS A 68 -12.59 -0.54 -12.11
N PRO A 69 -13.87 -0.23 -12.39
CA PRO A 69 -14.95 -0.42 -11.41
C PRO A 69 -15.22 -1.89 -11.08
N GLU A 70 -15.13 -2.78 -12.07
CA GLU A 70 -15.45 -4.21 -11.93
C GLU A 70 -14.25 -5.01 -11.37
N GLN A 71 -13.04 -4.64 -11.78
CA GLN A 71 -11.79 -5.30 -11.40
C GLN A 71 -10.77 -4.27 -10.90
N PRO A 72 -10.94 -3.68 -9.70
CA PRO A 72 -10.11 -2.55 -9.22
C PRO A 72 -8.63 -2.93 -9.04
N ASP A 73 -8.33 -4.17 -8.75
CA ASP A 73 -6.96 -4.68 -8.53
C ASP A 73 -6.21 -4.99 -9.84
N THR A 74 -6.91 -4.98 -10.98
CA THR A 74 -6.30 -5.26 -12.29
C THR A 74 -5.33 -4.13 -12.66
N ILE A 75 -4.08 -4.48 -12.95
CA ILE A 75 -3.10 -3.55 -13.51
C ILE A 75 -3.45 -3.29 -14.97
N VAL A 76 -3.62 -2.04 -15.36
CA VAL A 76 -3.76 -1.65 -16.77
C VAL A 76 -2.51 -0.90 -17.20
N ILE A 77 -1.88 -1.38 -18.29
CA ILE A 77 -0.74 -0.74 -18.94
C ILE A 77 -1.16 -0.42 -20.36
N PHE A 78 -1.11 0.86 -20.74
CA PHE A 78 -1.38 1.25 -22.10
C PHE A 78 -0.17 1.02 -23.02
N LEU A 79 -0.45 0.49 -24.19
CA LEU A 79 0.47 0.48 -25.33
C LEU A 79 0.07 1.62 -26.29
N THR A 80 0.95 2.54 -26.59
CA THR A 80 0.60 3.73 -27.38
C THR A 80 1.66 4.06 -28.41
N ALA A 81 1.23 4.49 -29.59
CA ALA A 81 2.11 5.06 -30.62
C ALA A 81 2.44 6.54 -30.34
N ASN A 82 1.76 7.17 -29.37
CA ASN A 82 1.88 8.60 -29.09
C ASN A 82 2.48 8.82 -27.70
N ASP A 83 3.47 9.68 -27.61
CA ASP A 83 4.17 10.08 -26.38
C ASP A 83 3.72 11.44 -25.85
N GLN A 84 2.59 11.97 -26.37
CA GLN A 84 2.08 13.27 -25.93
C GLN A 84 1.71 13.23 -24.44
N GLU A 85 2.18 14.22 -23.70
CA GLU A 85 1.95 14.37 -22.25
C GLU A 85 0.45 14.39 -21.90
N SER A 86 -0.40 14.97 -22.79
CA SER A 86 -1.86 15.00 -22.64
C SER A 86 -2.50 13.62 -22.60
N ASP A 87 -1.98 12.66 -23.38
CA ASP A 87 -2.50 11.30 -23.43
C ASP A 87 -2.09 10.50 -22.19
N GLN A 88 -0.90 10.73 -21.66
CA GLN A 88 -0.43 10.11 -20.43
C GLN A 88 -1.26 10.61 -19.23
N ILE A 89 -1.50 11.92 -19.10
CA ILE A 89 -2.33 12.50 -18.02
C ILE A 89 -3.73 11.88 -18.06
N ARG A 90 -4.37 11.83 -19.23
CA ARG A 90 -5.71 11.27 -19.39
C ARG A 90 -5.80 9.80 -18.94
N GLY A 91 -4.78 9.04 -19.17
CA GLY A 91 -4.82 7.63 -18.81
C GLY A 91 -4.56 7.36 -17.33
N TYR A 92 -3.74 8.15 -16.66
CA TYR A 92 -3.65 8.07 -15.20
C TYR A 92 -4.99 8.44 -14.54
N GLU A 93 -5.72 9.41 -15.09
CA GLU A 93 -7.08 9.77 -14.63
C GLU A 93 -8.08 8.62 -14.74
N VAL A 94 -7.95 7.75 -15.77
CA VAL A 94 -8.82 6.57 -15.92
C VAL A 94 -8.34 5.34 -15.13
N GLY A 95 -7.25 5.48 -14.37
CA GLY A 95 -6.77 4.45 -13.46
C GLY A 95 -5.74 3.48 -14.04
N ALA A 96 -5.11 3.81 -15.18
CA ALA A 96 -3.95 3.04 -15.65
C ALA A 96 -2.76 3.23 -14.71
N VAL A 97 -1.93 2.18 -14.61
CA VAL A 97 -0.73 2.20 -13.76
C VAL A 97 0.46 2.72 -14.54
N ASP A 98 0.49 2.51 -15.86
CA ASP A 98 1.67 2.84 -16.66
C ASP A 98 1.37 2.93 -18.16
N TYR A 99 2.37 3.47 -18.90
CA TYR A 99 2.37 3.64 -20.36
C TYR A 99 3.64 3.07 -20.97
N ILE A 100 3.50 2.47 -22.14
CA ILE A 100 4.62 1.99 -22.95
C ILE A 100 4.45 2.49 -24.36
N THR A 101 5.38 3.33 -24.81
CA THR A 101 5.38 3.87 -26.16
C THR A 101 5.91 2.85 -27.17
N LYS A 102 5.21 2.70 -28.27
CA LYS A 102 5.65 1.92 -29.45
C LYS A 102 6.60 2.76 -30.31
N PRO A 103 7.70 2.20 -30.81
CA PRO A 103 8.17 0.82 -30.64
C PRO A 103 8.89 0.59 -29.31
N PHE A 104 8.71 -0.59 -28.71
CA PHE A 104 9.32 -0.96 -27.45
C PHE A 104 10.11 -2.29 -27.55
N VAL A 105 11.03 -2.48 -26.61
CA VAL A 105 11.79 -3.72 -26.49
C VAL A 105 11.02 -4.71 -25.62
N ILE A 106 10.67 -5.87 -26.16
CA ILE A 106 9.89 -6.91 -25.46
C ILE A 106 10.52 -7.30 -24.12
N GLY A 107 11.84 -7.52 -24.08
CA GLY A 107 12.53 -7.86 -22.84
C GLY A 107 12.49 -6.74 -21.77
N ALA A 108 12.27 -5.49 -22.15
CA ALA A 108 12.04 -4.40 -21.19
C ALA A 108 10.64 -4.48 -20.62
N LEU A 109 9.63 -4.74 -21.45
CA LEU A 109 8.24 -4.96 -21.03
C LEU A 109 8.13 -6.16 -20.08
N GLN A 110 8.73 -7.31 -20.42
CA GLN A 110 8.75 -8.50 -19.56
C GLN A 110 9.33 -8.20 -18.17
N ARG A 111 10.48 -7.51 -18.09
CA ARG A 111 11.08 -7.10 -16.82
C ARG A 111 10.18 -6.16 -16.01
N LYS A 112 9.51 -5.23 -16.67
CA LYS A 112 8.58 -4.29 -16.06
C LYS A 112 7.37 -5.01 -15.46
N ILE A 113 6.74 -5.91 -16.20
CA ILE A 113 5.62 -6.74 -15.73
C ILE A 113 6.05 -7.60 -14.53
N LYS A 114 7.20 -8.25 -14.62
CA LYS A 114 7.74 -9.06 -13.52
C LYS A 114 7.99 -8.22 -12.26
N ALA A 115 8.56 -7.04 -12.39
CA ALA A 115 8.80 -6.13 -11.28
C ALA A 115 7.48 -5.66 -10.62
N MET A 116 6.47 -5.32 -11.43
CA MET A 116 5.15 -4.93 -10.94
C MET A 116 4.47 -6.06 -10.15
N PHE A 117 4.47 -7.29 -10.67
CA PHE A 117 3.92 -8.42 -9.94
C PHE A 117 4.68 -8.72 -8.66
N SER A 118 6.02 -8.65 -8.68
CA SER A 118 6.83 -8.84 -7.47
C SER A 118 6.54 -7.79 -6.41
N MET A 119 6.37 -6.54 -6.80
CA MET A 119 5.99 -5.45 -5.88
C MET A 119 4.60 -5.67 -5.28
N LEU A 120 3.61 -6.08 -6.09
CA LEU A 120 2.28 -6.40 -5.60
C LEU A 120 2.27 -7.62 -4.67
N GLU A 121 3.07 -8.64 -4.96
CA GLU A 121 3.22 -9.79 -4.07
C GLU A 121 3.85 -9.38 -2.74
N GLN A 122 4.88 -8.54 -2.76
CA GLN A 122 5.44 -7.96 -1.55
C GLN A 122 4.43 -7.14 -0.76
N LEU A 123 3.58 -6.36 -1.42
CA LEU A 123 2.48 -5.61 -0.78
C LEU A 123 1.37 -6.55 -0.26
N LYS A 124 1.07 -7.65 -0.96
CA LYS A 124 0.10 -8.68 -0.52
C LYS A 124 0.69 -9.57 0.58
N HIS A 125 1.99 -9.83 0.58
CA HIS A 125 2.71 -10.52 1.67
C HIS A 125 3.04 -9.56 2.83
N HIS A 126 3.06 -8.26 2.61
CA HIS A 126 2.67 -7.30 3.60
C HIS A 126 1.12 -7.27 3.67
N LYS A 127 0.50 -8.42 4.02
CA LYS A 127 -0.63 -8.31 4.96
C LYS A 127 -0.09 -7.34 5.99
N PRO A 128 -0.80 -6.26 6.36
CA PRO A 128 -0.45 -5.58 7.58
C PRO A 128 -0.38 -6.73 8.61
N THR A 129 0.82 -7.12 8.99
CA THR A 129 0.97 -7.86 10.25
C THR A 129 0.20 -6.95 11.14
N LYS A 130 -0.94 -7.43 11.68
CA LYS A 130 -1.75 -6.64 12.59
C LYS A 130 -0.71 -6.00 13.45
N ASP A 131 -0.51 -4.69 13.27
CA ASP A 131 0.51 -3.95 14.00
C ASP A 131 -0.03 -3.84 15.44
N VAL A 132 -0.08 -5.01 16.08
CA VAL A 132 -0.75 -5.27 17.35
C VAL A 132 0.31 -5.46 18.41
N TYR A 133 0.09 -4.84 19.53
CA TYR A 133 0.74 -5.17 20.78
C TYR A 133 -0.31 -5.81 21.71
N ASP A 134 -0.01 -6.99 22.21
CA ASP A 134 -0.85 -7.69 23.17
C ASP A 134 0.04 -8.46 24.18
N ASP A 135 -0.02 -8.07 25.44
CA ASP A 135 0.68 -8.77 26.53
C ASP A 135 -0.29 -9.51 27.47
N GLY A 136 -1.57 -9.57 27.07
CA GLY A 136 -2.66 -10.16 27.85
C GLY A 136 -3.36 -9.17 28.79
N ARG A 137 -2.77 -8.00 29.04
CA ARG A 137 -3.34 -6.91 29.86
C ARG A 137 -3.66 -5.68 29.00
N LEU A 138 -2.70 -5.22 28.18
CA LEU A 138 -2.87 -4.11 27.25
C LEU A 138 -2.89 -4.64 25.83
N PHE A 139 -3.98 -4.36 25.12
CA PHE A 139 -4.14 -4.63 23.68
C PHE A 139 -4.12 -3.30 22.94
N LEU A 140 -3.29 -3.20 21.88
CA LEU A 140 -3.21 -2.05 20.98
C LEU A 140 -3.17 -2.55 19.54
N ASP A 141 -4.14 -2.20 18.73
CA ASP A 141 -4.09 -2.38 17.27
C ASP A 141 -3.81 -1.01 16.64
N PHE A 142 -2.61 -0.86 16.09
CA PHE A 142 -2.15 0.40 15.49
C PHE A 142 -2.72 0.61 14.08
N SER A 143 -3.17 -0.47 13.41
CA SER A 143 -3.79 -0.41 12.10
C SER A 143 -5.24 0.08 12.19
N GLU A 144 -6.01 -0.53 13.10
CA GLU A 144 -7.43 -0.21 13.32
C GLU A 144 -7.63 0.92 14.34
N GLN A 145 -6.55 1.42 14.96
CA GLN A 145 -6.58 2.38 16.07
C GLN A 145 -7.58 1.96 17.18
N SER A 146 -7.53 0.69 17.57
CA SER A 146 -8.32 0.14 18.66
C SER A 146 -7.42 -0.26 19.84
N ALA A 147 -7.89 -0.03 21.06
CA ALA A 147 -7.15 -0.32 22.28
C ALA A 147 -8.06 -0.84 23.38
N ALA A 148 -7.52 -1.74 24.20
CA ALA A 148 -8.19 -2.26 25.38
C ALA A 148 -7.22 -2.48 26.55
N LEU A 149 -7.66 -2.24 27.77
CA LEU A 149 -6.95 -2.56 29.00
C LEU A 149 -7.81 -3.56 29.80
N ASN A 150 -7.23 -4.74 30.09
CA ASN A 150 -7.95 -5.85 30.73
C ASN A 150 -9.28 -6.18 30.04
N GLY A 151 -9.29 -6.19 28.69
CA GLY A 151 -10.45 -6.46 27.85
C GLY A 151 -11.48 -5.32 27.78
N LYS A 152 -11.29 -4.20 28.47
CA LYS A 152 -12.15 -3.02 28.38
C LYS A 152 -11.58 -2.03 27.37
N SER A 153 -12.41 -1.61 26.40
CA SER A 153 -12.02 -0.63 25.39
C SER A 153 -11.59 0.69 26.03
N ILE A 154 -10.49 1.27 25.56
CA ILE A 154 -9.99 2.59 25.95
C ILE A 154 -9.81 3.45 24.69
N ASN A 155 -10.10 4.75 24.82
CA ASN A 155 -9.98 5.68 23.71
C ASN A 155 -8.61 6.37 23.73
N LEU A 156 -7.82 6.15 22.68
CA LEU A 156 -6.54 6.82 22.44
C LEU A 156 -6.67 7.76 21.24
N SER A 157 -6.04 8.92 21.31
CA SER A 157 -5.92 9.82 20.16
C SER A 157 -4.85 9.31 19.18
N SER A 158 -4.89 9.81 17.94
CA SER A 158 -3.87 9.47 16.93
C SER A 158 -2.44 9.79 17.39
N MET A 159 -2.25 10.88 18.16
CA MET A 159 -0.96 11.24 18.74
C MET A 159 -0.52 10.24 19.82
N GLU A 160 -1.44 9.77 20.67
CA GLU A 160 -1.15 8.75 21.68
C GLU A 160 -0.78 7.41 21.02
N TYR A 161 -1.45 7.02 19.94
CA TYR A 161 -1.05 5.86 19.14
C TYR A 161 0.36 6.02 18.52
N LYS A 162 0.66 7.18 17.92
CA LYS A 162 2.02 7.47 17.38
C LYS A 162 3.08 7.31 18.48
N MET A 163 2.84 7.88 19.65
CA MET A 163 3.75 7.84 20.79
C MET A 163 3.95 6.40 21.31
N LEU A 164 2.87 5.65 21.52
CA LEU A 164 2.93 4.25 21.94
C LEU A 164 3.64 3.36 20.93
N ASN A 165 3.41 3.58 19.63
CA ASN A 165 4.10 2.87 18.57
C ASN A 165 5.61 3.15 18.57
N LEU A 166 6.01 4.41 18.81
CA LEU A 166 7.41 4.77 18.94
C LEU A 166 8.06 4.09 20.15
N PHE A 167 7.40 4.04 21.29
CA PHE A 167 7.88 3.34 22.47
C PHE A 167 8.01 1.84 22.23
N ARG A 168 6.99 1.20 21.68
CA ARG A 168 6.97 -0.23 21.39
C ARG A 168 8.08 -0.67 20.43
N LYS A 169 8.38 0.17 19.42
CA LYS A 169 9.47 -0.08 18.46
C LYS A 169 10.87 0.08 19.06
N ASN A 170 10.98 0.66 20.26
CA ASN A 170 12.23 0.86 20.97
C ASN A 170 12.14 0.28 22.42
N PRO A 171 11.88 -1.03 22.57
CA PRO A 171 11.67 -1.63 23.88
C PRO A 171 12.95 -1.54 24.71
N ARG A 172 12.80 -1.23 25.99
CA ARG A 172 13.91 -1.08 26.96
C ARG A 172 14.93 0.02 26.65
N GLN A 173 14.76 0.75 25.55
CA GLN A 173 15.60 1.89 25.22
C GLN A 173 15.05 3.16 25.88
N VAL A 174 15.92 4.00 26.41
CA VAL A 174 15.54 5.33 26.89
C VAL A 174 15.43 6.25 25.68
N LEU A 175 14.24 6.75 25.41
CA LEU A 175 14.02 7.81 24.42
C LEU A 175 14.13 9.15 25.09
N THR A 176 15.07 9.97 24.63
CA THR A 176 15.27 11.32 25.18
C THR A 176 14.09 12.22 24.82
N ARG A 177 13.89 13.29 25.61
CA ARG A 177 12.83 14.27 25.33
C ARG A 177 12.95 14.87 23.94
N GLY A 178 14.18 15.22 23.52
CA GLY A 178 14.46 15.74 22.18
C GLY A 178 14.08 14.75 21.08
N GLN A 179 14.47 13.47 21.23
CA GLN A 179 14.11 12.41 20.26
C GLN A 179 12.59 12.20 20.15
N LEU A 180 11.87 12.29 21.26
CA LEU A 180 10.41 12.17 21.26
C LEU A 180 9.76 13.37 20.58
N LEU A 181 10.23 14.57 20.86
CA LEU A 181 9.73 15.79 20.21
C LEU A 181 10.00 15.77 18.71
N GLU A 182 11.23 15.48 18.28
CA GLU A 182 11.61 15.39 16.88
C GLU A 182 10.83 14.36 16.06
N LYS A 183 10.55 13.18 16.65
CA LYS A 183 9.88 12.08 15.94
C LYS A 183 8.34 12.14 15.97
N LEU A 184 7.76 12.89 16.88
CA LEU A 184 6.31 12.94 17.08
C LEU A 184 5.67 14.20 16.52
N TRP A 185 6.43 15.29 16.41
CA TRP A 185 5.96 16.56 15.85
C TRP A 185 6.82 16.93 14.65
N ASP A 186 6.20 17.26 13.54
CA ASP A 186 6.89 17.71 12.33
C ASP A 186 7.58 19.05 12.57
N ALA A 187 8.71 19.28 11.88
CA ALA A 187 9.52 20.49 12.01
C ALA A 187 8.79 21.80 11.70
N ASP A 188 7.60 21.73 11.09
CA ASP A 188 6.75 22.88 10.76
C ASP A 188 5.75 23.28 11.86
N GLU A 189 5.50 22.43 12.86
CA GLU A 189 4.73 22.81 14.05
C GLU A 189 5.63 23.57 15.03
N LYS A 190 5.70 24.88 14.82
CA LYS A 190 6.41 25.83 15.69
C LYS A 190 5.89 25.70 17.13
N PHE A 191 6.81 25.37 18.08
CA PHE A 191 6.64 25.41 19.53
C PHE A 191 5.81 24.28 20.18
N VAL A 192 6.22 23.03 19.98
CA VAL A 192 5.87 22.01 20.96
C VAL A 192 6.95 21.94 22.03
N ASP A 193 6.62 22.38 23.23
CA ASP A 193 7.54 22.44 24.35
C ASP A 193 7.58 21.11 25.16
N GLU A 194 8.53 20.99 26.06
CA GLU A 194 8.66 19.83 26.95
C GLU A 194 7.45 19.62 27.87
N HIS A 195 6.66 20.68 28.11
CA HIS A 195 5.47 20.60 28.93
C HIS A 195 4.36 19.81 28.20
N THR A 196 4.20 20.01 26.90
CA THR A 196 3.27 19.27 26.04
C THR A 196 3.60 17.77 26.04
N LEU A 197 4.89 17.40 25.94
CA LEU A 197 5.33 16.02 26.02
C LEU A 197 4.99 15.40 27.39
N THR A 198 5.30 16.10 28.48
CA THR A 198 5.04 15.62 29.84
C THR A 198 3.53 15.41 30.07
N THR A 199 2.70 16.32 29.59
CA THR A 199 1.24 16.24 29.67
C THR A 199 0.72 15.04 28.85
N SER A 200 1.26 14.82 27.65
CA SER A 200 0.88 13.69 26.78
C SER A 200 1.24 12.35 27.41
N ILE A 201 2.43 12.22 27.99
CA ILE A 201 2.84 11.01 28.74
C ILE A 201 1.90 10.77 29.92
N SER A 202 1.55 11.81 30.69
CA SER A 202 0.63 11.68 31.81
C SER A 202 -0.75 11.18 31.36
N ARG A 203 -1.28 11.73 30.26
CA ARG A 203 -2.55 11.30 29.67
C ARG A 203 -2.53 9.84 29.20
N ILE A 204 -1.45 9.43 28.55
CA ILE A 204 -1.30 8.04 28.12
C ILE A 204 -1.30 7.11 29.34
N ARG A 205 -0.48 7.41 30.35
CA ARG A 205 -0.43 6.60 31.59
C ARG A 205 -1.79 6.50 32.26
N SER A 206 -2.54 7.59 32.38
CA SER A 206 -3.88 7.56 32.98
C SER A 206 -4.86 6.64 32.26
N LYS A 207 -4.61 6.31 30.99
CA LYS A 207 -5.45 5.42 30.16
C LYS A 207 -4.97 3.97 30.20
N ILE A 208 -3.66 3.74 30.01
CA ILE A 208 -3.10 2.38 29.88
C ILE A 208 -2.61 1.77 31.20
N GLU A 209 -2.52 2.55 32.27
CA GLU A 209 -2.07 2.16 33.61
C GLU A 209 -3.14 2.42 34.69
N SER A 210 -4.41 2.65 34.27
CA SER A 210 -5.51 3.01 35.20
C SER A 210 -5.93 1.89 36.15
N ASP A 211 -5.50 0.67 35.89
CA ASP A 211 -5.79 -0.51 36.70
C ASP A 211 -4.81 -0.72 37.87
N GLY A 212 -3.81 0.16 38.03
CA GLY A 212 -2.79 0.05 39.09
C GLY A 212 -1.75 -1.05 38.88
N GLY A 213 -1.71 -1.67 37.68
CA GLY A 213 -0.72 -2.68 37.35
C GLY A 213 0.67 -2.11 37.09
N THR A 214 1.59 -2.96 36.62
CA THR A 214 2.96 -2.56 36.31
C THR A 214 2.98 -1.44 35.26
N PRO A 215 3.71 -0.34 35.50
CA PRO A 215 3.78 0.78 34.54
C PRO A 215 4.35 0.33 33.19
N TYR A 216 3.78 0.83 32.10
CA TYR A 216 4.27 0.62 30.73
C TYR A 216 5.32 1.63 30.32
N ILE A 217 5.23 2.85 30.86
CA ILE A 217 6.15 3.94 30.55
C ILE A 217 6.85 4.39 31.82
N LYS A 218 8.16 4.17 31.93
CA LYS A 218 8.98 4.61 33.05
C LYS A 218 9.64 5.95 32.75
N THR A 219 9.64 6.87 33.71
CA THR A 219 10.47 8.09 33.62
C THR A 219 11.90 7.75 34.05
N VAL A 220 12.86 8.12 33.21
CA VAL A 220 14.28 8.11 33.54
C VAL A 220 14.71 9.56 33.77
N TYR A 221 14.87 9.90 35.06
CA TYR A 221 15.11 11.29 35.49
C TYR A 221 16.34 11.90 34.79
N GLY A 222 16.21 13.12 34.29
CA GLY A 222 17.25 13.84 33.55
C GLY A 222 17.49 13.35 32.12
N MET A 223 16.88 12.25 31.67
CA MET A 223 17.12 11.64 30.35
C MET A 223 15.86 11.61 29.47
N GLY A 224 14.77 11.03 29.94
CA GLY A 224 13.57 10.86 29.13
C GLY A 224 12.63 9.79 29.65
N TYR A 225 12.12 8.97 28.73
CA TYR A 225 11.13 7.93 29.01
C TYR A 225 11.53 6.60 28.39
N GLN A 226 11.11 5.50 29.01
CA GLN A 226 11.42 4.14 28.59
C GLN A 226 10.17 3.28 28.60
N TRP A 227 9.99 2.48 27.55
CA TRP A 227 8.96 1.44 27.51
C TRP A 227 9.39 0.23 28.33
N THR A 228 8.54 -0.17 29.27
CA THR A 228 8.75 -1.32 30.15
C THR A 228 7.73 -2.44 29.93
N GLY A 229 6.79 -2.24 28.99
CA GLY A 229 5.86 -3.29 28.59
C GLY A 229 6.57 -4.54 28.08
N GLY A 230 5.92 -5.69 28.24
CA GLY A 230 6.45 -6.99 27.83
C GLY A 230 6.62 -7.09 26.29
N GLU A 231 7.33 -8.12 25.84
CA GLU A 231 7.35 -8.49 24.42
C GLU A 231 5.94 -8.98 24.05
N ALA A 232 5.42 -8.53 22.90
CA ALA A 232 4.16 -9.03 22.34
C ALA A 232 4.29 -10.56 22.18
N LYS A 233 3.27 -11.28 22.61
CA LYS A 233 3.17 -12.73 22.42
C LYS A 233 2.86 -13.08 20.99
#